data_3c655e2291002704d1625c45cb410330
#
_entry.id   3c655e2291002704d1625c45cb410330
#
_cell.length_a   1.000
_cell.length_b   1.000
_cell.length_c   1.000
_cell.angle_alpha   90.00
_cell.angle_beta   90.00
_cell.angle_gamma   90.00
#
_symmetry.space_group_name_H-M   'P 1'
#
loop_
_entity.id
_entity.type
_entity.pdbx_description
1 polymer ?
#
loop_
_entity_poly.entity_id
_entity_poly.type
_entity_poly.pdbx_seq_one_letter_code
_entity_poly.pdbx_strand_id
1 'polypeptide(L)'
;MQYLVNGIVVGCIIVLGSTGFTILYALLGFPNLAYGEIMLLGAYITLAINSLGVPVYAALLLAVPVTCMAAVSIDRLVFKRLRQANLSTLIMASFGISLFLRSLIRVVWGTGVHLFAVGPTPQLTLSIGAVITIPQVFIVAYSVLAVALLFLFRQKTRLGKATRAVADNRTLALVAGIDTERIVFWNLVIGAVLAVSGGVFLGIDSSLNPLQGWRLLLPVYAATIFGRVGSMYGALCGGLLLGLTQELSAIYLSTEYKPGIALFAIIVTIFIRFRLFRKG
;
A
#
# COMPACT_ATOMS: atom_id res chain seq x y z
N MET A 1 -0.52 -24.74 9.95
CA MET A 1 0.27 -23.70 10.64
C MET A 1 1.03 -22.80 9.67
N GLN A 2 1.69 -23.34 8.64
CA GLN A 2 2.45 -22.53 7.65
C GLN A 2 1.60 -21.44 6.99
N TYR A 3 0.37 -21.74 6.57
CA TYR A 3 -0.55 -20.75 5.99
C TYR A 3 -0.89 -19.59 6.92
N LEU A 4 -0.90 -19.80 8.25
CA LEU A 4 -1.12 -18.71 9.21
C LEU A 4 0.10 -17.78 9.26
N VAL A 5 1.31 -18.33 9.27
CA VAL A 5 2.54 -17.53 9.25
C VAL A 5 2.61 -16.70 7.96
N ASN A 6 2.41 -17.35 6.81
CA ASN A 6 2.40 -16.65 5.52
C ASN A 6 1.27 -15.60 5.48
N GLY A 7 0.09 -15.91 6.02
CA GLY A 7 -1.04 -14.99 6.09
C GLY A 7 -0.74 -13.72 6.92
N ILE A 8 0.01 -13.86 8.01
CA ILE A 8 0.47 -12.70 8.79
C ILE A 8 1.45 -11.85 7.98
N VAL A 9 2.41 -12.48 7.28
CA VAL A 9 3.40 -11.77 6.45
C VAL A 9 2.71 -11.01 5.32
N VAL A 10 1.85 -11.68 4.55
CA VAL A 10 1.07 -11.05 3.47
C VAL A 10 0.15 -9.97 4.03
N GLY A 11 -0.48 -10.23 5.19
CA GLY A 11 -1.30 -9.26 5.91
C GLY A 11 -0.52 -8.00 6.28
N CYS A 12 0.71 -8.12 6.76
CA CYS A 12 1.59 -7.00 7.07
C CYS A 12 1.94 -6.17 5.81
N ILE A 13 2.17 -6.83 4.67
CA ILE A 13 2.41 -6.16 3.38
C ILE A 13 1.17 -5.36 2.95
N ILE A 14 -0.02 -5.97 3.05
CA ILE A 14 -1.30 -5.30 2.73
C ILE A 14 -1.55 -4.14 3.70
N VAL A 15 -1.23 -4.28 4.98
CA VAL A 15 -1.35 -3.22 6.01
C VAL A 15 -0.50 -2.01 5.65
N LEU A 16 0.75 -2.19 5.23
CA LEU A 16 1.60 -1.08 4.79
C LEU A 16 0.96 -0.33 3.61
N GLY A 17 0.52 -1.06 2.60
CA GLY A 17 -0.17 -0.46 1.46
C GLY A 17 -1.46 0.25 1.84
N SER A 18 -2.34 -0.41 2.60
CA SER A 18 -3.66 0.10 2.96
C SER A 18 -3.62 1.27 3.93
N THR A 19 -2.65 1.31 4.86
CA THR A 19 -2.48 2.46 5.78
C THR A 19 -2.00 3.71 5.04
N GLY A 20 -1.06 3.58 4.10
CA GLY A 20 -0.67 4.70 3.24
C GLY A 20 -1.79 5.15 2.31
N PHE A 21 -2.47 4.19 1.69
CA PHE A 21 -3.58 4.46 0.79
C PHE A 21 -4.77 5.14 1.48
N THR A 22 -5.18 4.68 2.67
CA THR A 22 -6.35 5.24 3.38
C THR A 22 -6.15 6.70 3.78
N ILE A 23 -4.91 7.11 4.11
CA ILE A 23 -4.59 8.51 4.41
C ILE A 23 -4.71 9.37 3.15
N LEU A 24 -4.15 8.92 2.04
CA LEU A 24 -4.22 9.65 0.78
C LEU A 24 -5.65 9.75 0.26
N TYR A 25 -6.41 8.66 0.34
CA TYR A 25 -7.81 8.67 -0.06
C TYR A 25 -8.64 9.65 0.78
N ALA A 26 -8.46 9.68 2.11
CA ALA A 26 -9.18 10.61 2.97
C ALA A 26 -8.85 12.09 2.67
N LEU A 27 -7.60 12.40 2.29
CA LEU A 27 -7.15 13.74 1.98
C LEU A 27 -7.52 14.22 0.57
N LEU A 28 -7.38 13.33 -0.42
CA LEU A 28 -7.60 13.65 -1.83
C LEU A 28 -9.07 13.53 -2.23
N GLY A 29 -9.87 12.78 -1.47
CA GLY A 29 -11.31 12.57 -1.70
C GLY A 29 -11.61 11.60 -2.85
N PHE A 30 -10.60 10.96 -3.45
CA PHE A 30 -10.78 9.97 -4.51
C PHE A 30 -9.82 8.80 -4.38
N PRO A 31 -10.24 7.62 -4.87
CA PRO A 31 -9.41 6.43 -4.92
C PRO A 31 -8.35 6.54 -6.03
N ASN A 32 -7.08 6.67 -5.66
CA ASN A 32 -5.98 6.77 -6.61
C ASN A 32 -5.53 5.39 -7.11
N LEU A 33 -5.94 5.02 -8.33
CA LEU A 33 -5.59 3.73 -8.94
C LEU A 33 -4.10 3.60 -9.29
N ALA A 34 -3.37 4.72 -9.40
CA ALA A 34 -1.93 4.69 -9.64
C ALA A 34 -1.11 4.27 -8.39
N TYR A 35 -1.74 4.20 -7.21
CA TYR A 35 -1.03 3.89 -5.96
C TYR A 35 -0.34 2.52 -5.99
N GLY A 36 -0.98 1.50 -6.53
CA GLY A 36 -0.38 0.17 -6.69
C GLY A 36 0.84 0.16 -7.61
N GLU A 37 0.80 0.98 -8.66
CA GLU A 37 1.95 1.11 -9.57
C GLU A 37 3.09 1.95 -8.95
N ILE A 38 2.78 2.88 -8.04
CA ILE A 38 3.80 3.58 -7.23
C ILE A 38 4.48 2.59 -6.28
N MET A 39 3.72 1.67 -5.65
CA MET A 39 4.29 0.58 -4.84
C MET A 39 5.26 -0.26 -5.69
N LEU A 40 4.82 -0.65 -6.88
CA LEU A 40 5.61 -1.46 -7.80
C LEU A 40 6.82 -0.71 -8.34
N LEU A 41 6.68 0.56 -8.71
CA LEU A 41 7.79 1.41 -9.17
C LEU A 41 8.90 1.47 -8.11
N GLY A 42 8.54 1.68 -6.84
CA GLY A 42 9.49 1.65 -5.73
C GLY A 42 10.22 0.32 -5.60
N ALA A 43 9.52 -0.79 -5.78
CA ALA A 43 10.12 -2.11 -5.79
C ALA A 43 11.12 -2.31 -6.95
N TYR A 44 10.77 -1.85 -8.16
CA TYR A 44 11.68 -1.94 -9.31
C TYR A 44 12.90 -1.01 -9.21
N ILE A 45 12.74 0.19 -8.64
CA ILE A 45 13.88 1.08 -8.33
C ILE A 45 14.79 0.39 -7.30
N THR A 46 14.23 -0.23 -6.26
CA THR A 46 14.99 -1.01 -5.28
C THR A 46 15.72 -2.18 -5.96
N LEU A 47 15.06 -2.87 -6.90
CA LEU A 47 15.67 -3.95 -7.66
C LEU A 47 16.86 -3.46 -8.50
N ALA A 48 16.73 -2.32 -9.16
CA ALA A 48 17.82 -1.72 -9.94
C ALA A 48 19.02 -1.37 -9.06
N ILE A 49 18.81 -0.85 -7.86
CA ILE A 49 19.89 -0.56 -6.91
C ILE A 49 20.50 -1.86 -6.35
N ASN A 50 19.66 -2.87 -6.07
CA ASN A 50 20.12 -4.16 -5.58
C ASN A 50 20.95 -4.92 -6.63
N SER A 51 20.65 -4.77 -7.91
CA SER A 51 21.44 -5.36 -9.00
C SER A 51 22.85 -4.77 -9.13
N LEU A 52 23.10 -3.60 -8.54
CA LEU A 52 24.44 -2.99 -8.41
C LEU A 52 25.24 -3.54 -7.22
N GLY A 53 24.75 -4.58 -6.55
CA GLY A 53 25.42 -5.22 -5.41
C GLY A 53 25.10 -4.62 -4.05
N VAL A 54 24.17 -3.64 -3.98
CA VAL A 54 23.74 -3.05 -2.70
C VAL A 54 22.76 -3.99 -1.99
N PRO A 55 22.93 -4.27 -0.68
CA PRO A 55 21.98 -5.08 0.08
C PRO A 55 20.55 -4.55 -0.06
N VAL A 56 19.55 -5.45 -0.19
CA VAL A 56 18.16 -5.08 -0.50
C VAL A 56 17.55 -4.06 0.49
N TYR A 57 17.89 -4.16 1.77
CA TYR A 57 17.40 -3.22 2.79
C TYR A 57 18.00 -1.82 2.67
N ALA A 58 19.28 -1.72 2.27
CA ALA A 58 19.91 -0.45 1.97
C ALA A 58 19.38 0.13 0.64
N ALA A 59 19.16 -0.73 -0.36
CA ALA A 59 18.56 -0.35 -1.63
C ALA A 59 17.13 0.21 -1.43
N LEU A 60 16.34 -0.38 -0.51
CA LEU A 60 15.04 0.15 -0.11
C LEU A 60 15.14 1.60 0.38
N LEU A 61 16.08 1.89 1.29
CA LEU A 61 16.26 3.25 1.83
C LEU A 61 16.63 4.26 0.74
N LEU A 62 17.46 3.85 -0.23
CA LEU A 62 17.85 4.69 -1.36
C LEU A 62 16.71 4.86 -2.40
N ALA A 63 15.84 3.87 -2.56
CA ALA A 63 14.70 3.92 -3.47
C ALA A 63 13.57 4.83 -2.96
N VAL A 64 13.42 4.96 -1.64
CA VAL A 64 12.37 5.80 -1.02
C VAL A 64 12.39 7.24 -1.54
N PRO A 65 13.48 8.02 -1.48
CA PRO A 65 13.46 9.41 -1.95
C PRO A 65 13.14 9.52 -3.44
N VAL A 66 13.64 8.62 -4.27
CA VAL A 66 13.38 8.61 -5.72
C VAL A 66 11.89 8.37 -6.00
N THR A 67 11.29 7.40 -5.32
CA THR A 67 9.86 7.11 -5.49
C THR A 67 8.98 8.21 -4.89
N CYS A 68 9.38 8.82 -3.77
CA CYS A 68 8.70 9.99 -3.22
C CYS A 68 8.71 11.15 -4.21
N MET A 69 9.85 11.41 -4.86
CA MET A 69 9.94 12.45 -5.91
C MET A 69 9.01 12.13 -7.08
N ALA A 70 8.95 10.88 -7.54
CA ALA A 70 8.04 10.45 -8.60
C ALA A 70 6.57 10.65 -8.19
N ALA A 71 6.18 10.21 -6.99
CA ALA A 71 4.80 10.36 -6.48
C ALA A 71 4.38 11.83 -6.35
N VAL A 72 5.27 12.69 -5.82
CA VAL A 72 5.03 14.13 -5.70
C VAL A 72 4.98 14.80 -7.07
N SER A 73 5.82 14.39 -8.01
CA SER A 73 5.81 14.92 -9.38
C SER A 73 4.51 14.59 -10.09
N ILE A 74 4.02 13.36 -9.96
CA ILE A 74 2.72 12.94 -10.50
C ILE A 74 1.59 13.78 -9.90
N ASP A 75 1.60 14.00 -8.58
CA ASP A 75 0.58 14.84 -7.94
C ASP A 75 0.63 16.28 -8.48
N ARG A 76 1.79 16.90 -8.55
CA ARG A 76 1.96 18.28 -9.00
C ARG A 76 1.59 18.50 -10.46
N LEU A 77 2.00 17.56 -11.33
CA LEU A 77 1.80 17.67 -12.77
C LEU A 77 0.35 17.39 -13.19
N VAL A 78 -0.30 16.42 -12.53
CA VAL A 78 -1.61 15.93 -12.93
C VAL A 78 -2.67 16.23 -11.88
N PHE A 79 -2.59 15.64 -10.68
CA PHE A 79 -3.68 15.69 -9.71
C PHE A 79 -3.92 17.09 -9.15
N LYS A 80 -2.86 17.87 -8.92
CA LYS A 80 -3.00 19.24 -8.43
C LYS A 80 -3.78 20.12 -9.42
N ARG A 81 -3.60 19.91 -10.73
CA ARG A 81 -4.32 20.66 -11.78
C ARG A 81 -5.78 20.22 -11.91
N LEU A 82 -6.06 18.97 -11.56
CA LEU A 82 -7.39 18.36 -11.68
C LEU A 82 -8.19 18.39 -10.38
N ARG A 83 -7.68 18.99 -9.29
CA ARG A 83 -8.35 18.96 -7.96
C ARG A 83 -9.74 19.58 -7.92
N GLN A 84 -10.07 20.45 -8.87
CA GLN A 84 -11.41 21.05 -9.01
C GLN A 84 -12.30 20.28 -10.00
N ALA A 85 -11.78 19.26 -10.67
CA ALA A 85 -12.54 18.44 -11.59
C ALA A 85 -13.46 17.46 -10.85
N ASN A 86 -14.39 16.88 -11.60
CA ASN A 86 -15.32 15.87 -11.09
C ASN A 86 -14.56 14.61 -10.64
N LEU A 87 -15.13 13.88 -9.67
CA LEU A 87 -14.57 12.63 -9.14
C LEU A 87 -14.23 11.63 -10.24
N SER A 88 -15.10 11.49 -11.24
CA SER A 88 -14.87 10.59 -12.38
C SER A 88 -13.62 10.95 -13.18
N THR A 89 -13.35 12.24 -13.39
CA THR A 89 -12.15 12.73 -14.08
C THR A 89 -10.88 12.37 -13.30
N LEU A 90 -10.89 12.53 -11.98
CA LEU A 90 -9.75 12.17 -11.13
C LEU A 90 -9.46 10.66 -11.15
N ILE A 91 -10.53 9.83 -11.11
CA ILE A 91 -10.40 8.37 -11.20
C ILE A 91 -9.85 7.98 -12.56
N MET A 92 -10.38 8.53 -13.67
CA MET A 92 -9.87 8.25 -15.02
C MET A 92 -8.42 8.69 -15.20
N ALA A 93 -8.05 9.87 -14.69
CA ALA A 93 -6.67 10.34 -14.71
C ALA A 93 -5.74 9.41 -13.94
N SER A 94 -6.16 8.95 -12.75
CA SER A 94 -5.37 8.00 -11.96
C SER A 94 -5.21 6.63 -12.65
N PHE A 95 -6.23 6.18 -13.37
CA PHE A 95 -6.15 4.97 -14.18
C PHE A 95 -5.19 5.14 -15.37
N GLY A 96 -5.25 6.28 -16.07
CA GLY A 96 -4.31 6.60 -17.14
C GLY A 96 -2.85 6.62 -16.65
N ILE A 97 -2.60 7.23 -15.48
CA ILE A 97 -1.27 7.22 -14.84
C ILE A 97 -0.85 5.79 -14.45
N SER A 98 -1.76 4.97 -13.95
CA SER A 98 -1.49 3.56 -13.64
C SER A 98 -1.01 2.81 -14.88
N LEU A 99 -1.71 2.95 -16.01
CA LEU A 99 -1.31 2.32 -17.27
C LEU A 99 0.04 2.85 -17.77
N PHE A 100 0.27 4.16 -17.67
CA PHE A 100 1.53 4.79 -18.07
C PHE A 100 2.71 4.25 -17.24
N LEU A 101 2.60 4.23 -15.90
CA LEU A 101 3.64 3.73 -15.00
C LEU A 101 3.93 2.25 -15.26
N ARG A 102 2.90 1.43 -15.45
CA ARG A 102 3.05 0.01 -15.78
C ARG A 102 3.78 -0.18 -17.11
N SER A 103 3.42 0.60 -18.12
CA SER A 103 4.08 0.56 -19.42
C SER A 103 5.53 1.02 -19.32
N LEU A 104 5.82 2.07 -18.54
CA LEU A 104 7.16 2.54 -18.26
C LEU A 104 8.03 1.46 -17.61
N ILE A 105 7.50 0.77 -16.58
CA ILE A 105 8.19 -0.34 -15.91
C ILE A 105 8.51 -1.45 -16.93
N ARG A 106 7.57 -1.81 -17.80
CA ARG A 106 7.79 -2.82 -18.84
C ARG A 106 8.84 -2.44 -19.86
N VAL A 107 8.89 -1.17 -20.26
CA VAL A 107 9.89 -0.68 -21.21
C VAL A 107 11.28 -0.70 -20.60
N VAL A 108 11.42 -0.35 -19.33
CA VAL A 108 12.73 -0.23 -18.66
C VAL A 108 13.26 -1.59 -18.19
N TRP A 109 12.42 -2.42 -17.57
CA TRP A 109 12.84 -3.70 -16.96
C TRP A 109 12.33 -4.95 -17.71
N GLY A 110 11.51 -4.77 -18.74
CA GLY A 110 10.94 -5.88 -19.48
C GLY A 110 9.67 -6.45 -18.84
N THR A 111 9.19 -7.57 -19.41
CA THR A 111 7.97 -8.25 -18.97
C THR A 111 8.23 -9.49 -18.11
N GLY A 112 9.51 -9.80 -17.89
CA GLY A 112 9.94 -10.98 -17.14
C GLY A 112 9.62 -10.92 -15.65
N VAL A 113 9.83 -12.06 -14.99
CA VAL A 113 9.79 -12.15 -13.54
C VAL A 113 11.18 -11.87 -13.00
N HIS A 114 11.27 -10.99 -12.03
CA HIS A 114 12.52 -10.62 -11.38
C HIS A 114 12.50 -11.04 -9.90
N LEU A 115 13.67 -11.38 -9.38
CA LEU A 115 13.88 -11.76 -7.99
C LEU A 115 14.92 -10.83 -7.37
N PHE A 116 14.73 -10.47 -6.11
CA PHE A 116 15.75 -9.78 -5.34
C PHE A 116 16.90 -10.74 -4.99
N ALA A 117 18.13 -10.26 -5.06
CA ALA A 117 19.30 -10.95 -4.53
C ALA A 117 19.34 -10.74 -2.99
N VAL A 118 18.55 -11.53 -2.27
CA VAL A 118 18.44 -11.43 -0.80
C VAL A 118 19.59 -12.17 -0.08
N GLY A 119 20.38 -12.97 -0.80
CA GLY A 119 21.41 -13.82 -0.22
C GLY A 119 20.84 -15.09 0.44
N PRO A 120 21.68 -15.86 1.16
CA PRO A 120 21.22 -17.04 1.86
C PRO A 120 20.19 -16.66 2.92
N THR A 121 19.00 -17.26 2.85
CA THR A 121 17.92 -17.02 3.81
C THR A 121 17.85 -18.19 4.81
N PRO A 122 18.49 -18.07 5.99
CA PRO A 122 18.37 -19.09 7.02
C PRO A 122 16.90 -19.26 7.41
N GLN A 123 16.49 -20.52 7.48
CA GLN A 123 15.14 -20.87 7.88
C GLN A 123 15.13 -21.17 9.38
N LEU A 124 14.23 -20.53 10.10
CA LEU A 124 13.97 -20.77 11.52
C LEU A 124 12.77 -21.69 11.63
N THR A 125 12.98 -22.89 12.14
CA THR A 125 11.88 -23.81 12.46
C THR A 125 11.31 -23.44 13.83
N LEU A 126 10.05 -23.01 13.84
CA LEU A 126 9.31 -22.78 15.07
C LEU A 126 8.92 -24.14 15.72
N SER A 127 8.86 -24.17 17.04
CA SER A 127 8.43 -25.36 17.83
C SER A 127 7.05 -25.92 17.41
N ILE A 128 6.29 -25.16 16.63
CA ILE A 128 4.93 -25.48 16.14
C ILE A 128 4.98 -26.15 14.74
N GLY A 129 6.18 -26.51 14.23
CA GLY A 129 6.37 -27.13 12.91
C GLY A 129 6.17 -26.17 11.73
N ALA A 130 6.11 -24.86 11.96
CA ALA A 130 6.12 -23.85 10.89
C ALA A 130 7.53 -23.34 10.65
N VAL A 131 7.84 -23.03 9.39
CA VAL A 131 9.13 -22.48 8.97
C VAL A 131 8.94 -21.00 8.68
N ILE A 132 9.77 -20.15 9.27
CA ILE A 132 9.80 -18.71 8.99
C ILE A 132 11.21 -18.32 8.52
N THR A 133 11.29 -17.46 7.53
CA THR A 133 12.56 -16.93 7.02
C THR A 133 12.92 -15.61 7.71
N ILE A 134 14.22 -15.32 7.83
CA ILE A 134 14.67 -14.04 8.41
C ILE A 134 14.07 -12.83 7.70
N PRO A 135 13.96 -12.76 6.36
CA PRO A 135 13.24 -11.69 5.67
C PRO A 135 11.79 -11.54 6.12
N GLN A 136 11.07 -12.63 6.33
CA GLN A 136 9.67 -12.58 6.81
C GLN A 136 9.56 -11.98 8.22
N VAL A 137 10.47 -12.33 9.13
CA VAL A 137 10.54 -11.71 10.47
C VAL A 137 10.78 -10.21 10.34
N PHE A 138 11.69 -9.81 9.45
CA PHE A 138 11.97 -8.38 9.20
C PHE A 138 10.75 -7.64 8.64
N ILE A 139 10.01 -8.24 7.70
CA ILE A 139 8.77 -7.68 7.15
C ILE A 139 7.76 -7.40 8.26
N VAL A 140 7.52 -8.37 9.14
CA VAL A 140 6.57 -8.21 10.25
C VAL A 140 7.04 -7.13 11.23
N ALA A 141 8.30 -7.18 11.67
CA ALA A 141 8.88 -6.22 12.60
C ALA A 141 8.83 -4.78 12.04
N TYR A 142 9.24 -4.60 10.79
CA TYR A 142 9.19 -3.31 10.10
C TYR A 142 7.75 -2.80 9.97
N SER A 143 6.80 -3.66 9.59
CA SER A 143 5.40 -3.28 9.43
C SER A 143 4.79 -2.81 10.74
N VAL A 144 5.03 -3.53 11.83
CA VAL A 144 4.58 -3.13 13.18
C VAL A 144 5.20 -1.79 13.58
N LEU A 145 6.50 -1.61 13.37
CA LEU A 145 7.20 -0.36 13.68
C LEU A 145 6.68 0.80 12.84
N ALA A 146 6.55 0.62 11.52
CA ALA A 146 6.07 1.66 10.61
C ALA A 146 4.65 2.11 10.96
N VAL A 147 3.76 1.17 11.26
CA VAL A 147 2.39 1.47 11.67
C VAL A 147 2.34 2.16 13.03
N ALA A 148 3.16 1.73 14.01
CA ALA A 148 3.26 2.36 15.31
C ALA A 148 3.77 3.81 15.18
N LEU A 149 4.82 4.04 14.38
CA LEU A 149 5.34 5.38 14.11
C LEU A 149 4.31 6.27 13.41
N LEU A 150 3.59 5.73 12.42
CA LEU A 150 2.53 6.46 11.74
C LEU A 150 1.37 6.82 12.68
N PHE A 151 1.04 5.93 13.59
CA PHE A 151 0.03 6.17 14.64
C PHE A 151 0.46 7.31 15.58
N LEU A 152 1.69 7.25 16.08
CA LEU A 152 2.27 8.30 16.91
C LEU A 152 2.33 9.64 16.16
N PHE A 153 2.74 9.62 14.89
CA PHE A 153 2.74 10.79 14.02
C PHE A 153 1.35 11.43 13.94
N ARG A 154 0.32 10.64 13.64
CA ARG A 154 -1.06 11.15 13.51
C ARG A 154 -1.64 11.68 14.82
N GLN A 155 -1.31 11.08 15.98
CA GLN A 155 -1.86 11.52 17.26
C GLN A 155 -1.07 12.65 17.91
N LYS A 156 0.25 12.58 17.88
CA LYS A 156 1.11 13.46 18.68
C LYS A 156 1.62 14.68 17.92
N THR A 157 1.68 14.65 16.57
CA THR A 157 2.27 15.77 15.81
C THR A 157 1.23 16.81 15.37
N ARG A 158 1.69 18.05 15.18
CA ARG A 158 0.86 19.13 14.60
C ARG A 158 0.40 18.78 13.19
N LEU A 159 1.28 18.18 12.38
CA LEU A 159 0.97 17.72 11.02
C LEU A 159 -0.11 16.63 11.03
N GLY A 160 -0.05 15.68 11.95
CA GLY A 160 -1.07 14.64 12.09
C GLY A 160 -2.44 15.18 12.48
N LYS A 161 -2.49 16.20 13.38
CA LYS A 161 -3.74 16.89 13.73
C LYS A 161 -4.29 17.67 12.54
N ALA A 162 -3.44 18.41 11.82
CA ALA A 162 -3.82 19.15 10.61
C ALA A 162 -4.30 18.21 9.49
N THR A 163 -3.68 17.03 9.32
CA THR A 163 -4.11 16.00 8.37
C THR A 163 -5.56 15.57 8.63
N ARG A 164 -5.93 15.35 9.89
CA ARG A 164 -7.32 15.00 10.24
C ARG A 164 -8.28 16.13 9.95
N ALA A 165 -7.94 17.37 10.34
CA ALA A 165 -8.77 18.53 10.08
C ALA A 165 -9.04 18.74 8.58
N VAL A 166 -8.00 18.57 7.73
CA VAL A 166 -8.15 18.67 6.26
C VAL A 166 -8.97 17.51 5.69
N ALA A 167 -8.81 16.29 6.23
CA ALA A 167 -9.57 15.13 5.80
C ALA A 167 -11.07 15.24 6.19
N ASP A 168 -11.36 15.83 7.34
CA ASP A 168 -12.74 16.03 7.81
C ASP A 168 -13.45 17.15 7.02
N ASN A 169 -12.80 18.31 6.87
CA ASN A 169 -13.35 19.41 6.06
C ASN A 169 -12.25 20.34 5.56
N ARG A 170 -11.90 20.19 4.27
CA ARG A 170 -10.85 20.98 3.62
C ARG A 170 -11.13 22.49 3.63
N THR A 171 -12.39 22.89 3.42
CA THR A 171 -12.76 24.31 3.37
C THR A 171 -12.62 24.97 4.74
N LEU A 172 -13.11 24.32 5.79
CA LEU A 172 -12.94 24.81 7.16
C LEU A 172 -11.47 24.87 7.58
N ALA A 173 -10.67 23.88 7.18
CA ALA A 173 -9.24 23.87 7.47
C ALA A 173 -8.52 25.06 6.80
N LEU A 174 -8.88 25.41 5.56
CA LEU A 174 -8.36 26.61 4.87
C LEU A 174 -8.72 27.90 5.59
N VAL A 175 -10.00 28.06 6.01
CA VAL A 175 -10.45 29.23 6.77
C VAL A 175 -9.74 29.33 8.12
N ALA A 176 -9.42 28.20 8.75
CA ALA A 176 -8.63 28.12 9.98
C ALA A 176 -7.11 28.39 9.77
N GLY A 177 -6.69 28.74 8.55
CA GLY A 177 -5.29 29.08 8.24
C GLY A 177 -4.37 27.85 8.03
N ILE A 178 -4.93 26.65 7.86
CA ILE A 178 -4.12 25.44 7.59
C ILE A 178 -3.74 25.40 6.11
N ASP A 179 -2.45 25.38 5.81
CA ASP A 179 -1.94 25.16 4.45
C ASP A 179 -2.20 23.72 3.99
N THR A 180 -3.32 23.54 3.29
CA THR A 180 -3.76 22.21 2.84
C THR A 180 -2.80 21.59 1.82
N GLU A 181 -2.10 22.39 1.01
CA GLU A 181 -1.14 21.90 0.02
C GLU A 181 0.09 21.30 0.71
N ARG A 182 0.58 21.95 1.75
CA ARG A 182 1.69 21.44 2.58
C ARG A 182 1.30 20.14 3.29
N ILE A 183 0.06 20.04 3.76
CA ILE A 183 -0.45 18.81 4.39
C ILE A 183 -0.53 17.67 3.37
N VAL A 184 -1.05 17.92 2.18
CA VAL A 184 -1.10 16.92 1.11
C VAL A 184 0.31 16.45 0.72
N PHE A 185 1.26 17.38 0.56
CA PHE A 185 2.65 17.05 0.24
C PHE A 185 3.28 16.06 1.25
N TRP A 186 3.19 16.36 2.56
CA TRP A 186 3.76 15.48 3.59
C TRP A 186 3.08 14.12 3.64
N ASN A 187 1.76 14.06 3.43
CA ASN A 187 1.04 12.80 3.41
C ASN A 187 1.32 11.99 2.13
N LEU A 188 1.60 12.65 1.00
CA LEU A 188 2.10 11.96 -0.21
C LEU A 188 3.47 11.32 0.05
N VAL A 189 4.38 12.03 0.72
CA VAL A 189 5.68 11.47 1.10
C VAL A 189 5.51 10.27 2.02
N ILE A 190 4.71 10.39 3.08
CA ILE A 190 4.44 9.27 4.01
C ILE A 190 3.79 8.10 3.28
N GLY A 191 2.78 8.37 2.44
CA GLY A 191 2.11 7.36 1.65
C GLY A 191 3.05 6.65 0.67
N ALA A 192 3.98 7.39 0.06
CA ALA A 192 4.98 6.82 -0.84
C ALA A 192 6.01 5.95 -0.08
N VAL A 193 6.47 6.35 1.11
CA VAL A 193 7.34 5.52 1.96
C VAL A 193 6.69 4.17 2.26
N LEU A 194 5.43 4.18 2.68
CA LEU A 194 4.68 2.96 2.98
C LEU A 194 4.41 2.12 1.71
N ALA A 195 4.13 2.79 0.59
CA ALA A 195 3.95 2.16 -0.70
C ALA A 195 5.20 1.39 -1.14
N VAL A 196 6.36 2.06 -1.13
CA VAL A 196 7.65 1.45 -1.50
C VAL A 196 7.94 0.25 -0.60
N SER A 197 7.80 0.42 0.71
CA SER A 197 8.05 -0.67 1.66
C SER A 197 7.15 -1.88 1.40
N GLY A 198 5.84 -1.67 1.18
CA GLY A 198 4.92 -2.74 0.85
C GLY A 198 5.24 -3.42 -0.49
N GLY A 199 5.63 -2.66 -1.52
CA GLY A 199 6.03 -3.19 -2.82
C GLY A 199 7.31 -4.02 -2.78
N VAL A 200 8.34 -3.52 -2.07
CA VAL A 200 9.62 -4.23 -1.90
C VAL A 200 9.44 -5.50 -1.09
N PHE A 201 8.67 -5.45 0.00
CA PHE A 201 8.43 -6.63 0.84
C PHE A 201 7.64 -7.71 0.11
N LEU A 202 6.69 -7.32 -0.75
CA LEU A 202 6.05 -8.29 -1.63
C LEU A 202 7.06 -8.95 -2.57
N GLY A 203 7.96 -8.17 -3.16
CA GLY A 203 9.00 -8.69 -4.04
C GLY A 203 10.01 -9.59 -3.34
N ILE A 204 10.30 -9.35 -2.05
CA ILE A 204 11.16 -10.21 -1.22
C ILE A 204 10.45 -11.51 -0.86
N ASP A 205 9.17 -11.44 -0.52
CA ASP A 205 8.38 -12.61 -0.11
C ASP A 205 8.02 -13.53 -1.29
N SER A 206 7.87 -12.95 -2.50
CA SER A 206 7.49 -13.70 -3.69
C SER A 206 8.43 -13.42 -4.88
N SER A 207 7.99 -12.59 -5.80
CA SER A 207 8.73 -12.20 -7.00
C SER A 207 8.19 -10.88 -7.52
N LEU A 208 8.91 -10.19 -8.39
CA LEU A 208 8.45 -8.97 -9.05
C LEU A 208 7.99 -9.28 -10.48
N ASN A 209 6.77 -8.88 -10.79
CA ASN A 209 6.17 -8.95 -12.11
C ASN A 209 5.48 -7.60 -12.41
N PRO A 210 5.57 -7.05 -13.64
CA PRO A 210 4.94 -5.77 -13.97
C PRO A 210 3.41 -5.68 -13.78
N LEU A 211 2.71 -6.82 -13.65
CA LEU A 211 1.27 -6.85 -13.34
C LEU A 211 0.97 -6.83 -11.84
N GLN A 212 1.98 -6.92 -11.00
CA GLN A 212 1.81 -7.11 -9.57
C GLN A 212 1.29 -5.85 -8.86
N GLY A 213 1.57 -4.65 -9.39
CA GLY A 213 1.02 -3.40 -8.88
C GLY A 213 -0.50 -3.39 -8.89
N TRP A 214 -1.10 -3.82 -10.00
CA TRP A 214 -2.55 -3.97 -10.11
C TRP A 214 -3.11 -5.05 -9.17
N ARG A 215 -2.43 -6.20 -9.08
CA ARG A 215 -2.84 -7.30 -8.20
C ARG A 215 -2.77 -6.92 -6.72
N LEU A 216 -1.77 -6.12 -6.31
CA LEU A 216 -1.65 -5.58 -4.96
C LEU A 216 -2.69 -4.51 -4.65
N LEU A 217 -3.05 -3.70 -5.63
CA LEU A 217 -4.00 -2.64 -5.45
C LEU A 217 -5.35 -3.16 -4.94
N LEU A 218 -5.81 -4.31 -5.44
CA LEU A 218 -7.11 -4.90 -5.07
C LEU A 218 -7.21 -5.22 -3.57
N PRO A 219 -6.28 -6.00 -2.95
CA PRO A 219 -6.33 -6.24 -1.51
C PRO A 219 -6.09 -4.98 -0.67
N VAL A 220 -5.25 -4.05 -1.11
CA VAL A 220 -5.06 -2.75 -0.45
C VAL A 220 -6.36 -1.94 -0.42
N TYR A 221 -7.08 -1.93 -1.53
CA TYR A 221 -8.41 -1.32 -1.62
C TYR A 221 -9.43 -2.00 -0.72
N ALA A 222 -9.48 -3.33 -0.78
CA ALA A 222 -10.39 -4.13 0.03
C ALA A 222 -10.17 -3.87 1.52
N ALA A 223 -8.90 -3.86 1.98
CA ALA A 223 -8.54 -3.54 3.36
C ALA A 223 -9.00 -2.14 3.78
N THR A 224 -8.81 -1.16 2.89
CA THR A 224 -9.21 0.23 3.15
C THR A 224 -10.73 0.39 3.23
N ILE A 225 -11.49 -0.24 2.33
CA ILE A 225 -12.96 -0.18 2.33
C ILE A 225 -13.52 -0.94 3.52
N PHE A 226 -13.00 -2.14 3.82
CA PHE A 226 -13.38 -2.92 4.99
C PHE A 226 -13.18 -2.13 6.28
N GLY A 227 -12.03 -1.49 6.41
CA GLY A 227 -11.67 -0.73 7.58
C GLY A 227 -12.30 0.66 7.70
N ARG A 228 -13.08 1.11 6.72
CA ARG A 228 -13.54 2.50 6.55
C ARG A 228 -12.42 3.45 6.13
N VAL A 229 -12.60 4.12 5.01
CA VAL A 229 -11.69 5.14 4.48
C VAL A 229 -11.37 6.19 5.55
N GLY A 230 -10.09 6.53 5.71
CA GLY A 230 -9.62 7.46 6.74
C GLY A 230 -9.36 6.83 8.11
N SER A 231 -9.84 5.61 8.37
CA SER A 231 -9.59 4.88 9.62
C SER A 231 -8.32 4.04 9.51
N MET A 232 -7.30 4.41 10.27
CA MET A 232 -6.04 3.68 10.32
C MET A 232 -6.18 2.31 11.00
N TYR A 233 -6.97 2.25 12.09
CA TYR A 233 -7.28 0.98 12.76
C TYR A 233 -8.01 0.01 11.84
N GLY A 234 -8.94 0.56 11.05
CA GLY A 234 -9.68 -0.23 10.09
C GLY A 234 -8.79 -0.79 8.99
N ALA A 235 -7.86 0.01 8.46
CA ALA A 235 -6.91 -0.45 7.44
C ALA A 235 -5.96 -1.54 7.99
N LEU A 236 -5.55 -1.43 9.27
CA LEU A 236 -4.79 -2.46 10.00
C LEU A 236 -5.55 -3.78 10.08
N CYS A 237 -6.74 -3.74 10.70
CA CYS A 237 -7.56 -4.95 10.87
C CYS A 237 -7.94 -5.54 9.50
N GLY A 238 -8.34 -4.70 8.55
CA GLY A 238 -8.71 -5.12 7.20
C GLY A 238 -7.55 -5.78 6.45
N GLY A 239 -6.34 -5.21 6.55
CA GLY A 239 -5.15 -5.77 5.92
C GLY A 239 -4.74 -7.13 6.49
N LEU A 240 -4.73 -7.27 7.81
CA LEU A 240 -4.42 -8.54 8.48
C LEU A 240 -5.49 -9.61 8.16
N LEU A 241 -6.76 -9.26 8.25
CA LEU A 241 -7.85 -10.19 7.93
C LEU A 241 -7.77 -10.66 6.48
N LEU A 242 -7.52 -9.74 5.53
CA LEU A 242 -7.39 -10.12 4.13
C LEU A 242 -6.18 -10.98 3.84
N GLY A 243 -5.02 -10.67 4.45
CA GLY A 243 -3.83 -11.50 4.32
C GLY A 243 -4.07 -12.93 4.82
N LEU A 244 -4.65 -13.06 6.01
CA LEU A 244 -5.01 -14.36 6.58
C LEU A 244 -6.04 -15.09 5.69
N THR A 245 -7.09 -14.41 5.24
CA THR A 245 -8.13 -15.02 4.41
C THR A 245 -7.56 -15.48 3.06
N GLN A 246 -6.70 -14.69 2.42
CA GLN A 246 -6.05 -15.05 1.17
C GLN A 246 -5.14 -16.28 1.29
N GLU A 247 -4.35 -16.37 2.36
CA GLU A 247 -3.47 -17.52 2.56
C GLU A 247 -4.23 -18.76 3.02
N LEU A 248 -5.22 -18.63 3.88
CA LEU A 248 -6.05 -19.77 4.29
C LEU A 248 -6.88 -20.32 3.14
N SER A 249 -7.35 -19.46 2.24
CA SER A 249 -8.08 -19.91 1.06
C SER A 249 -7.23 -20.70 0.07
N ALA A 250 -5.90 -20.49 0.08
CA ALA A 250 -4.97 -21.26 -0.75
C ALA A 250 -4.93 -22.77 -0.36
N ILE A 251 -5.54 -23.17 0.76
CA ILE A 251 -5.73 -24.58 1.12
C ILE A 251 -6.74 -25.25 0.19
N TYR A 252 -7.77 -24.51 -0.24
CA TYR A 252 -8.89 -25.04 -1.01
C TYR A 252 -8.91 -24.55 -2.46
N LEU A 253 -8.32 -23.37 -2.73
CA LEU A 253 -8.33 -22.70 -4.03
C LEU A 253 -6.88 -22.50 -4.51
N SER A 254 -6.66 -22.57 -5.84
CA SER A 254 -5.34 -22.26 -6.40
C SER A 254 -4.95 -20.80 -6.11
N THR A 255 -3.66 -20.55 -5.99
CA THR A 255 -3.07 -19.25 -5.64
C THR A 255 -3.48 -18.13 -6.61
N GLU A 256 -3.86 -18.48 -7.84
CA GLU A 256 -4.31 -17.52 -8.85
C GLU A 256 -5.63 -16.81 -8.49
N TYR A 257 -6.46 -17.43 -7.64
CA TYR A 257 -7.74 -16.86 -7.20
C TYR A 257 -7.64 -15.92 -5.99
N LYS A 258 -6.43 -15.73 -5.38
CA LYS A 258 -6.22 -14.80 -4.26
C LYS A 258 -6.78 -13.39 -4.50
N PRO A 259 -6.62 -12.75 -5.69
CA PRO A 259 -7.24 -11.46 -5.95
C PRO A 259 -8.78 -11.48 -5.94
N GLY A 260 -9.38 -12.59 -6.35
CA GLY A 260 -10.83 -12.78 -6.32
C GLY A 260 -11.42 -12.74 -4.91
N ILE A 261 -10.68 -13.24 -3.92
CA ILE A 261 -11.08 -13.21 -2.51
C ILE A 261 -11.13 -11.77 -2.00
N ALA A 262 -10.17 -10.93 -2.41
CA ALA A 262 -10.19 -9.51 -2.06
C ALA A 262 -11.43 -8.81 -2.64
N LEU A 263 -11.79 -9.09 -3.89
CA LEU A 263 -13.02 -8.57 -4.52
C LEU A 263 -14.28 -9.07 -3.80
N PHE A 264 -14.34 -10.35 -3.46
CA PHE A 264 -15.45 -10.90 -2.69
C PHE A 264 -15.58 -10.23 -1.32
N ALA A 265 -14.48 -10.00 -0.62
CA ALA A 265 -14.47 -9.28 0.65
C ALA A 265 -15.01 -7.84 0.52
N ILE A 266 -14.69 -7.13 -0.57
CA ILE A 266 -15.25 -5.80 -0.86
C ILE A 266 -16.77 -5.89 -1.01
N ILE A 267 -17.27 -6.81 -1.82
CA ILE A 267 -18.71 -6.98 -2.09
C ILE A 267 -19.45 -7.27 -0.78
N VAL A 268 -18.96 -8.22 0.01
CA VAL A 268 -19.55 -8.58 1.31
C VAL A 268 -19.57 -7.39 2.27
N THR A 269 -18.47 -6.63 2.33
CA THR A 269 -18.37 -5.45 3.21
C THR A 269 -19.38 -4.38 2.82
N ILE A 270 -19.50 -4.08 1.52
CA ILE A 270 -20.46 -3.09 1.01
C ILE A 270 -21.88 -3.55 1.33
N PHE A 271 -22.18 -4.84 1.10
CA PHE A 271 -23.52 -5.40 1.35
C PHE A 271 -23.91 -5.34 2.84
N ILE A 272 -23.00 -5.72 3.74
CA ILE A 272 -23.22 -5.66 5.19
C ILE A 272 -23.44 -4.20 5.62
N ARG A 273 -22.61 -3.28 5.15
CA ARG A 273 -22.77 -1.85 5.45
C ARG A 273 -24.11 -1.30 4.97
N PHE A 274 -24.49 -1.61 3.74
CA PHE A 274 -25.78 -1.15 3.19
C PHE A 274 -26.97 -1.64 4.02
N ARG A 275 -26.92 -2.91 4.50
CA ARG A 275 -27.97 -3.44 5.38
C ARG A 275 -28.03 -2.76 6.75
N LEU A 276 -26.87 -2.44 7.33
CA LEU A 276 -26.81 -1.78 8.65
C LEU A 276 -27.33 -0.35 8.59
N PHE A 277 -26.97 0.40 7.53
CA PHE A 277 -27.46 1.79 7.36
C PHE A 277 -28.94 1.89 6.98
N ARG A 278 -29.55 0.84 6.44
CA ARG A 278 -30.99 0.84 6.10
C ARG A 278 -31.89 0.55 7.33
N LYS A 279 -31.31 0.10 8.44
CA LYS A 279 -32.06 -0.22 9.67
C LYS A 279 -31.96 0.86 10.76
N GLY A 280 -31.20 1.93 10.57
CA GLY A 280 -31.13 3.13 11.41
C GLY A 280 -31.59 4.35 10.64
#